data_117f21df93f930c95c3a1b15127fd231
#
_entry.id   117f21df93f930c95c3a1b15127fd231
#
_cell.length_a   1.000
_cell.length_b   1.000
_cell.length_c   1.000
_cell.angle_alpha   90.00
_cell.angle_beta   90.00
_cell.angle_gamma   90.00
#
_symmetry.space_group_name_H-M   'P 1'
#
loop_
_entity.id
_entity.type
_entity.pdbx_description
1 polymer ?
#
loop_
_entity_poly.entity_id
_entity_poly.type
_entity_poly.pdbx_seq_one_letter_code
_entity_poly.pdbx_strand_id
1 'polypeptide(L)'
;MIKPLEDMAWVRFEDGHLAPFDEQRLALSIQDVAERAGHSDWWLAESVAAAVHAYAIKCRSDSVIPSREIVEIVVAVLATLASAR
;
A
#
# COMPACT_ATOMS: atom_id res chain seq x y z
N MET A 1 15.65 -21.83 -9.65
CA MET A 1 14.97 -22.05 -8.37
C MET A 1 14.00 -20.93 -8.06
N ILE A 2 12.81 -21.27 -7.73
CA ILE A 2 11.77 -20.29 -7.51
C ILE A 2 11.48 -20.18 -6.01
N LYS A 3 11.39 -18.98 -5.52
CA LYS A 3 11.09 -18.76 -4.12
C LYS A 3 9.98 -17.72 -3.97
N PRO A 4 8.86 -17.98 -4.59
CA PRO A 4 7.81 -16.98 -4.63
C PRO A 4 7.27 -16.61 -3.27
N LEU A 5 7.24 -17.56 -2.35
CA LEU A 5 6.63 -17.30 -1.06
C LEU A 5 7.45 -16.32 -0.22
N GLU A 6 8.76 -16.26 -0.46
CA GLU A 6 9.61 -15.35 0.27
C GLU A 6 9.43 -13.91 -0.18
N ASP A 7 8.93 -13.74 -1.40
CA ASP A 7 8.73 -12.42 -1.95
C ASP A 7 7.28 -11.99 -1.96
N MET A 8 6.41 -12.80 -1.36
CA MET A 8 5.00 -12.47 -1.32
C MET A 8 4.64 -11.80 -0.01
N ALA A 9 3.81 -10.80 -0.12
CA ALA A 9 3.22 -10.15 1.05
C ALA A 9 1.72 -10.42 1.04
N TRP A 10 1.11 -10.31 2.19
CA TRP A 10 -0.32 -10.58 2.36
C TRP A 10 -0.97 -9.43 3.09
N VAL A 11 -2.23 -9.21 2.80
CA VAL A 11 -3.02 -8.20 3.49
C VAL A 11 -4.03 -8.91 4.36
N ARG A 12 -4.11 -8.49 5.62
CA ARG A 12 -5.14 -8.99 6.53
C ARG A 12 -6.23 -7.95 6.65
N PHE A 13 -7.44 -8.34 6.27
CA PHE A 13 -8.58 -7.45 6.35
C PHE A 13 -9.21 -7.49 7.74
N GLU A 14 -10.13 -6.56 7.99
CA GLU A 14 -10.68 -6.41 9.33
C GLU A 14 -11.48 -7.62 9.77
N ASP A 15 -12.04 -8.36 8.83
CA ASP A 15 -12.76 -9.58 9.15
C ASP A 15 -11.83 -10.76 9.40
N GLY A 16 -10.53 -10.55 9.29
CA GLY A 16 -9.55 -11.57 9.58
C GLY A 16 -9.06 -12.35 8.39
N HIS A 17 -9.68 -12.19 7.22
CA HIS A 17 -9.22 -13.01 6.11
C HIS A 17 -7.99 -12.39 5.45
N LEU A 18 -7.19 -13.25 4.84
CA LEU A 18 -5.96 -12.84 4.18
C LEU A 18 -6.13 -12.91 2.67
N ALA A 19 -5.49 -11.96 1.99
CA ALA A 19 -5.44 -11.96 0.54
C ALA A 19 -4.03 -11.59 0.11
N PRO A 20 -3.58 -12.06 -1.06
CA PRO A 20 -2.27 -11.67 -1.56
C PRO A 20 -2.21 -10.17 -1.76
N PHE A 21 -1.07 -9.59 -1.47
CA PHE A 21 -0.85 -8.17 -1.70
C PHE A 21 -0.80 -7.93 -3.20
N ASP A 22 -1.66 -7.04 -3.68
CA ASP A 22 -1.72 -6.71 -5.10
C ASP A 22 -1.30 -5.25 -5.25
N GLU A 23 -0.09 -5.04 -5.69
CA GLU A 23 0.49 -3.70 -5.78
C GLU A 23 -0.28 -2.82 -6.76
N GLN A 24 -0.71 -3.39 -7.88
CA GLN A 24 -1.48 -2.64 -8.86
C GLN A 24 -2.83 -2.21 -8.30
N ARG A 25 -3.49 -3.10 -7.60
CA ARG A 25 -4.76 -2.77 -7.00
C ARG A 25 -4.62 -1.68 -5.97
N LEU A 26 -3.56 -1.78 -5.17
CA LEU A 26 -3.32 -0.75 -4.18
C LEU A 26 -3.05 0.59 -4.86
N ALA A 27 -2.29 0.59 -5.94
CA ALA A 27 -2.01 1.83 -6.66
C ALA A 27 -3.29 2.48 -7.16
N LEU A 28 -4.22 1.67 -7.68
CA LEU A 28 -5.50 2.20 -8.13
C LEU A 28 -6.31 2.78 -6.98
N SER A 29 -6.29 2.11 -5.84
CA SER A 29 -6.99 2.61 -4.67
C SER A 29 -6.39 3.94 -4.19
N ILE A 30 -5.08 4.04 -4.21
CA ILE A 30 -4.39 5.27 -3.82
C ILE A 30 -4.76 6.40 -4.77
N GLN A 31 -4.80 6.10 -6.08
CA GLN A 31 -5.22 7.09 -7.04
C GLN A 31 -6.64 7.59 -6.79
N ASP A 32 -7.53 6.67 -6.45
CA ASP A 32 -8.92 7.03 -6.17
C ASP A 32 -9.00 7.98 -4.96
N VAL A 33 -8.26 7.66 -3.91
CA VAL A 33 -8.23 8.50 -2.72
C VAL A 33 -7.63 9.86 -3.04
N ALA A 34 -6.57 9.88 -3.84
CA ALA A 34 -5.92 11.13 -4.20
C ALA A 34 -6.85 12.01 -5.03
N GLU A 35 -7.59 11.40 -5.95
CA GLU A 35 -8.55 12.17 -6.75
C GLU A 35 -9.60 12.82 -5.89
N ARG A 36 -10.08 12.10 -4.90
CA ARG A 36 -11.08 12.66 -3.99
C ARG A 36 -10.53 13.82 -3.18
N ALA A 37 -9.21 13.83 -3.00
CA ALA A 37 -8.55 14.91 -2.27
C ALA A 37 -8.10 16.03 -3.21
N GLY A 38 -8.42 15.97 -4.50
CA GLY A 38 -8.08 17.01 -5.45
C GLY A 38 -6.79 16.79 -6.22
N HIS A 39 -6.22 15.61 -6.17
CA HIS A 39 -4.96 15.30 -6.86
C HIS A 39 -5.20 14.33 -8.00
N SER A 40 -5.76 14.82 -9.12
CA SER A 40 -5.97 13.93 -10.24
C SER A 40 -4.64 13.53 -10.89
N ASP A 41 -4.64 12.35 -11.48
CA ASP A 41 -3.47 11.80 -12.17
C ASP A 41 -2.25 11.74 -11.28
N TRP A 42 -2.45 11.26 -10.07
CA TRP A 42 -1.37 11.24 -9.07
C TRP A 42 -0.41 10.11 -9.43
N TRP A 43 0.67 10.49 -10.10
CA TRP A 43 1.66 9.53 -10.59
C TRP A 43 2.44 8.85 -9.48
N LEU A 44 2.39 9.40 -8.26
CA LEU A 44 3.10 8.79 -7.14
C LEU A 44 2.39 7.56 -6.58
N ALA A 45 1.17 7.30 -7.03
CA ALA A 45 0.41 6.18 -6.47
C ALA A 45 1.15 4.87 -6.60
N GLU A 46 1.76 4.63 -7.76
CA GLU A 46 2.50 3.39 -7.97
C GLU A 46 3.74 3.32 -7.09
N SER A 47 4.41 4.45 -6.92
CA SER A 47 5.60 4.48 -6.05
C SER A 47 5.24 4.21 -4.61
N VAL A 48 4.11 4.75 -4.15
CA VAL A 48 3.68 4.52 -2.78
C VAL A 48 3.28 3.06 -2.60
N ALA A 49 2.58 2.49 -3.58
CA ALA A 49 2.19 1.08 -3.49
C ALA A 49 3.42 0.18 -3.43
N ALA A 50 4.43 0.49 -4.23
CA ALA A 50 5.67 -0.28 -4.22
C ALA A 50 6.39 -0.16 -2.88
N ALA A 51 6.38 1.03 -2.29
CA ALA A 51 7.01 1.24 -1.00
C ALA A 51 6.29 0.47 0.10
N VAL A 52 4.96 0.44 0.06
CA VAL A 52 4.20 -0.33 1.05
C VAL A 52 4.51 -1.81 0.91
N HIS A 53 4.59 -2.29 -0.33
CA HIS A 53 4.92 -3.69 -0.59
C HIS A 53 6.29 -4.05 -0.01
N ALA A 54 7.28 -3.20 -0.28
CA ALA A 54 8.63 -3.44 0.24
C ALA A 54 8.64 -3.41 1.76
N TYR A 55 7.90 -2.50 2.35
CA TYR A 55 7.80 -2.43 3.80
C TYR A 55 7.22 -3.73 4.38
N ALA A 56 6.16 -4.24 3.76
CA ALA A 56 5.53 -5.45 4.25
C ALA A 56 6.49 -6.63 4.19
N ILE A 57 7.29 -6.71 3.13
CA ILE A 57 8.22 -7.83 2.98
C ILE A 57 9.42 -7.68 3.91
N LYS A 58 9.96 -6.48 4.02
CA LYS A 58 11.24 -6.29 4.72
C LYS A 58 11.10 -6.02 6.20
N CYS A 59 10.02 -5.35 6.59
CA CYS A 59 9.91 -4.87 7.96
C CYS A 59 8.97 -5.71 8.82
N ARG A 60 8.18 -6.57 8.20
CA ARG A 60 7.28 -7.42 8.97
C ARG A 60 7.73 -8.86 8.82
N SER A 61 7.91 -9.52 9.94
CA SER A 61 8.51 -10.86 9.95
C SER A 61 7.64 -11.89 9.25
N ASP A 62 6.32 -11.69 9.24
CA ASP A 62 5.40 -12.65 8.63
C ASP A 62 4.93 -12.20 7.25
N SER A 63 5.41 -11.06 6.77
CA SER A 63 5.01 -10.48 5.49
C SER A 63 3.51 -10.25 5.39
N VAL A 64 2.85 -10.03 6.50
CA VAL A 64 1.43 -9.72 6.55
C VAL A 64 1.26 -8.30 7.05
N ILE A 65 0.48 -7.49 6.33
CA ILE A 65 0.24 -6.13 6.74
C ILE A 65 -1.27 -5.93 6.90
N PRO A 66 -1.73 -5.39 8.04
CA PRO A 66 -3.14 -5.12 8.22
C PRO A 66 -3.61 -4.05 7.24
N SER A 67 -4.81 -4.20 6.73
CA SER A 67 -5.35 -3.22 5.79
C SER A 67 -5.43 -1.83 6.42
N ARG A 68 -5.71 -1.77 7.71
CA ARG A 68 -5.74 -0.48 8.42
C ARG A 68 -4.40 0.23 8.32
N GLU A 69 -3.31 -0.52 8.47
CA GLU A 69 -1.99 0.09 8.43
C GLU A 69 -1.70 0.66 7.06
N ILE A 70 -2.15 -0.03 6.01
CA ILE A 70 -1.98 0.48 4.65
C ILE A 70 -2.69 1.82 4.51
N VAL A 71 -3.92 1.90 4.99
CA VAL A 71 -4.68 3.15 4.92
C VAL A 71 -3.96 4.26 5.67
N GLU A 72 -3.43 3.96 6.84
CA GLU A 72 -2.72 4.95 7.64
C GLU A 72 -1.48 5.47 6.92
N ILE A 73 -0.74 4.57 6.27
CA ILE A 73 0.44 4.98 5.52
C ILE A 73 0.05 5.90 4.38
N VAL A 74 -0.98 5.52 3.62
CA VAL A 74 -1.43 6.29 2.48
C VAL A 74 -1.89 7.68 2.92
N VAL A 75 -2.67 7.74 3.99
CA VAL A 75 -3.16 9.02 4.49
C VAL A 75 -2.00 9.89 4.94
N ALA A 76 -1.01 9.31 5.61
CA ALA A 76 0.15 10.07 6.07
C ALA A 76 0.94 10.64 4.90
N VAL A 77 1.11 9.85 3.83
CA VAL A 77 1.84 10.32 2.67
C VAL A 77 1.09 11.45 1.99
N LEU A 78 -0.22 11.31 1.83
CA LEU A 78 -1.01 12.36 1.21
C LEU A 78 -0.98 13.63 2.03
N ALA A 79 -1.07 13.52 3.34
CA ALA A 79 -1.01 14.68 4.21
C ALA A 79 0.33 15.39 4.11
N THR A 80 1.41 14.61 4.04
CA THR A 80 2.75 15.18 3.92
C THR A 80 2.90 15.92 2.60
N LEU A 81 2.40 15.34 1.52
CA LEU A 81 2.50 15.98 0.22
C LEU A 81 1.67 17.26 0.17
N ALA A 82 0.49 17.24 0.79
CA ALA A 82 -0.34 18.43 0.84
C ALA A 82 0.35 19.54 1.62
N SER A 83 1.07 19.17 2.68
CA SER A 83 1.76 20.17 3.51
C SER A 83 3.00 20.73 2.84
N ALA A 84 3.55 19.99 1.88
CA ALA A 84 4.80 20.40 1.23
C ALA A 84 4.62 21.51 0.21
N ARG A 85 3.39 21.96 -0.02
CA ARG A 85 3.12 22.97 -1.06
C ARG A 85 3.25 24.40 -0.56
#